data_d69cfd40476da1b886f19c7ec0b84fe8
#
_entry.id   d69cfd40476da1b886f19c7ec0b84fe8
#
_cell.length_a   1.000
_cell.length_b   1.000
_cell.length_c   1.000
_cell.angle_alpha   90.00
_cell.angle_beta   90.00
_cell.angle_gamma   90.00
#
_symmetry.space_group_name_H-M   'P 1'
#
loop_
_entity.id
_entity.type
_entity.pdbx_description
1 polymer ?
#
loop_
_entity_poly.entity_id
_entity_poly.type
_entity_poly.pdbx_seq_one_letter_code
_entity_poly.pdbx_strand_id
1 'polypeptide(L)'
;MNRRDLLASLTTGAAVLASAPRFAWAQEKGGGGGPGARNLITDVPGLQIGHAEDSKARTGVTVILPDGRATCAADVRGGGPGTRETDALNSWNLVHSVDAVVLSGGSVYGLASADGVATWLGAHNRGFAMLPSPGVPVSPVIPAAILYDLAKHGNKNWGLNPS
;
A
#
# COMPACT_ATOMS: atom_id res chain seq x y z
N MET A 1 10.38 -8.19 63.90
CA MET A 1 10.61 -7.35 62.70
C MET A 1 9.91 -6.02 62.96
N ASN A 2 10.65 -5.00 63.14
CA ASN A 2 10.15 -3.69 63.60
C ASN A 2 9.68 -2.87 62.42
N ARG A 3 8.67 -2.00 62.57
CA ARG A 3 8.11 -1.15 61.49
C ARG A 3 9.17 -0.30 60.77
N ARG A 4 10.29 0.01 61.47
CA ARG A 4 11.40 0.77 60.90
C ARG A 4 12.21 -0.06 59.87
N ASP A 5 12.31 -1.37 60.07
CA ASP A 5 13.07 -2.25 59.16
C ASP A 5 12.29 -2.51 57.88
N LEU A 6 10.94 -2.44 57.95
CA LEU A 6 10.08 -2.59 56.75
C LEU A 6 10.17 -1.35 55.84
N LEU A 7 10.34 -0.16 56.39
CA LEU A 7 10.49 1.10 55.64
C LEU A 7 11.86 1.21 55.00
N ALA A 8 12.91 0.69 55.65
CA ALA A 8 14.25 0.68 55.06
C ALA A 8 14.39 -0.29 53.88
N SER A 9 13.62 -1.39 53.83
CA SER A 9 13.61 -2.33 52.71
C SER A 9 12.84 -1.82 51.48
N LEU A 10 11.91 -0.85 51.66
CA LEU A 10 11.18 -0.24 50.55
C LEU A 10 11.95 0.85 49.82
N THR A 11 12.95 1.45 50.44
CA THR A 11 13.78 2.50 49.81
C THR A 11 14.87 1.94 48.93
N THR A 12 15.32 0.67 49.15
CA THR A 12 16.32 0.01 48.28
C THR A 12 15.70 -0.56 46.98
N GLY A 13 14.39 -0.80 46.95
CA GLY A 13 13.69 -1.27 45.75
C GLY A 13 13.49 -0.20 44.65
N ALA A 14 13.46 1.09 45.05
CA ALA A 14 13.20 2.16 44.10
C ALA A 14 14.42 2.54 43.24
N ALA A 15 15.62 2.18 43.66
CA ALA A 15 16.85 2.51 42.91
C ALA A 15 17.15 1.54 41.75
N VAL A 16 16.55 0.34 41.75
CA VAL A 16 16.79 -0.68 40.70
C VAL A 16 15.90 -0.44 39.48
N LEU A 17 14.77 0.28 39.64
CA LEU A 17 13.90 0.62 38.51
C LEU A 17 14.42 1.78 37.63
N ALA A 18 15.45 2.50 38.07
CA ALA A 18 16.04 3.59 37.31
C ALA A 18 17.09 3.13 36.27
N SER A 19 17.48 1.84 36.30
CA SER A 19 18.46 1.23 35.38
C SER A 19 17.86 0.25 34.38
N ALA A 20 16.53 0.26 34.22
CA ALA A 20 15.93 -0.47 33.09
C ALA A 20 16.52 0.10 31.80
N PRO A 21 17.08 -0.72 30.91
CA PRO A 21 17.57 -0.23 29.63
C PRO A 21 16.38 0.48 29.00
N ARG A 22 16.51 1.79 28.86
CA ARG A 22 15.65 2.53 27.94
C ARG A 22 15.94 1.89 26.60
N PHE A 23 15.03 1.05 26.12
CA PHE A 23 14.97 0.76 24.70
C PHE A 23 14.81 2.12 24.05
N ALA A 24 15.93 2.71 23.67
CA ALA A 24 15.93 3.75 22.69
C ALA A 24 15.34 3.07 21.44
N TRP A 25 14.06 3.26 21.25
CA TRP A 25 13.53 3.17 19.91
C TRP A 25 14.46 4.10 19.15
N ALA A 26 15.27 3.51 18.27
CA ALA A 26 16.03 4.31 17.35
C ALA A 26 14.99 5.20 16.67
N GLN A 27 14.93 6.45 17.14
CA GLN A 27 14.49 7.51 16.28
C GLN A 27 15.57 7.52 15.20
N GLU A 28 15.42 6.65 14.21
CA GLU A 28 15.90 7.02 12.92
C GLU A 28 15.39 8.45 12.75
N LYS A 29 16.33 9.35 12.52
CA LYS A 29 16.02 10.62 11.89
C LYS A 29 15.49 10.25 10.50
N GLY A 30 14.30 9.68 10.47
CA GLY A 30 13.46 9.68 9.31
C GLY A 30 13.42 11.14 8.91
N GLY A 31 13.83 11.42 7.72
CA GLY A 31 13.87 12.78 7.21
C GLY A 31 12.56 13.44 7.61
N GLY A 32 12.64 14.54 8.34
CA GLY A 32 11.54 15.13 9.09
C GLY A 32 10.29 15.18 8.24
N GLY A 33 9.26 14.45 8.70
CA GLY A 33 8.01 14.25 7.97
C GLY A 33 7.16 15.51 7.86
N GLY A 34 7.75 16.59 7.41
CA GLY A 34 7.00 17.73 6.90
C GLY A 34 6.51 17.45 5.49
N PRO A 35 5.42 18.10 5.07
CA PRO A 35 4.98 18.01 3.68
C PRO A 35 6.08 18.46 2.73
N GLY A 36 6.19 17.81 1.57
CA GLY A 36 7.06 18.27 0.48
C GLY A 36 6.66 19.64 -0.04
N ALA A 37 7.45 20.20 -0.95
CA ALA A 37 7.32 21.57 -1.42
C ALA A 37 5.93 21.92 -1.97
N ARG A 38 5.22 20.94 -2.55
CA ARG A 38 3.87 21.09 -3.10
C ARG A 38 2.80 20.39 -2.29
N ASN A 39 3.20 19.68 -1.22
CA ASN A 39 2.33 18.81 -0.42
C ASN A 39 1.58 17.78 -1.28
N LEU A 40 2.27 17.19 -2.25
CA LEU A 40 1.77 16.17 -3.16
C LEU A 40 2.47 14.84 -2.91
N ILE A 41 1.82 13.74 -3.23
CA ILE A 41 2.42 12.40 -3.19
C ILE A 41 3.66 12.31 -4.10
N THR A 42 3.70 13.06 -5.18
CA THR A 42 4.83 13.16 -6.10
C THR A 42 6.03 13.93 -5.55
N ASP A 43 5.91 14.53 -4.36
CA ASP A 43 7.06 15.08 -3.65
C ASP A 43 7.90 13.97 -2.98
N VAL A 44 7.38 12.74 -2.91
CA VAL A 44 8.11 11.58 -2.45
C VAL A 44 8.97 11.05 -3.60
N PRO A 45 10.31 11.09 -3.48
CA PRO A 45 11.19 10.56 -4.51
C PRO A 45 10.91 9.09 -4.80
N GLY A 46 10.93 8.72 -6.08
CA GLY A 46 10.72 7.33 -6.50
C GLY A 46 9.24 6.94 -6.65
N LEU A 47 8.30 7.89 -6.56
CA LEU A 47 6.89 7.66 -6.87
C LEU A 47 6.45 8.47 -8.09
N GLN A 48 5.85 7.79 -9.04
CA GLN A 48 5.17 8.36 -10.19
C GLN A 48 3.68 8.11 -10.07
N ILE A 49 2.86 9.09 -10.45
CA ILE A 49 1.41 8.99 -10.38
C ILE A 49 0.83 9.32 -11.75
N GLY A 50 -0.01 8.42 -12.23
CA GLY A 50 -0.79 8.63 -13.44
C GLY A 50 -2.29 8.66 -13.14
N HIS A 51 -3.02 9.52 -13.84
CA HIS A 51 -4.48 9.59 -13.77
C HIS A 51 -5.06 9.48 -15.18
N ALA A 52 -6.16 8.77 -15.28
CA ALA A 52 -7.02 8.79 -16.46
C ALA A 52 -8.47 8.92 -16.00
N GLU A 53 -9.24 9.75 -16.67
CA GLU A 53 -10.64 10.00 -16.33
C GLU A 53 -11.53 10.01 -17.58
N ASP A 54 -12.79 9.61 -17.40
CA ASP A 54 -13.84 9.80 -18.37
C ASP A 54 -14.87 10.78 -17.78
N SER A 55 -14.86 12.00 -18.31
CA SER A 55 -15.75 13.07 -17.85
C SER A 55 -17.22 12.80 -18.18
N LYS A 56 -17.53 11.99 -19.22
CA LYS A 56 -18.89 11.61 -19.60
C LYS A 56 -19.41 10.53 -18.64
N ALA A 57 -18.59 9.53 -18.36
CA ALA A 57 -18.91 8.49 -17.39
C ALA A 57 -18.75 8.99 -15.95
N ARG A 58 -17.98 10.07 -15.72
CA ARG A 58 -17.63 10.59 -14.39
C ARG A 58 -17.05 9.51 -13.49
N THR A 59 -16.03 8.90 -14.01
CA THR A 59 -15.20 7.88 -13.34
C THR A 59 -13.77 8.01 -13.80
N GLY A 60 -12.85 7.27 -13.19
CA GLY A 60 -11.45 7.32 -13.56
C GLY A 60 -10.60 6.31 -12.82
N VAL A 61 -9.32 6.33 -13.13
CA VAL A 61 -8.32 5.47 -12.52
C VAL A 61 -7.09 6.28 -12.14
N THR A 62 -6.51 5.91 -11.02
CA THR A 62 -5.20 6.41 -10.57
C THR A 62 -4.25 5.23 -10.43
N VAL A 63 -3.08 5.36 -11.02
CA VAL A 63 -1.99 4.39 -10.90
C VAL A 63 -0.85 5.02 -10.13
N ILE A 64 -0.43 4.35 -9.06
CA ILE A 64 0.77 4.69 -8.29
C ILE A 64 1.86 3.73 -8.75
N LEU A 65 2.93 4.28 -9.32
CA LEU A 65 4.02 3.52 -9.91
C LEU A 65 5.33 3.89 -9.21
N PRO A 66 5.89 3.01 -8.38
CA PRO A 66 7.23 3.22 -7.84
C PRO A 66 8.28 3.03 -8.93
N ASP A 67 9.42 3.71 -8.85
CA ASP A 67 10.53 3.56 -9.82
C ASP A 67 11.10 2.14 -9.86
N GLY A 68 11.07 1.45 -8.72
CA GLY A 68 11.35 0.03 -8.58
C GLY A 68 10.17 -0.70 -7.94
N ARG A 69 10.42 -1.89 -7.40
CA ARG A 69 9.41 -2.59 -6.59
C ARG A 69 9.40 -2.03 -5.17
N ALA A 70 8.22 -1.87 -4.58
CA ALA A 70 8.04 -1.28 -3.27
C ALA A 70 7.30 -2.21 -2.29
N THR A 71 7.63 -2.14 -1.02
CA THR A 71 6.83 -2.78 0.03
C THR A 71 5.49 -2.07 0.14
N CYS A 72 4.42 -2.83 0.18
CA CYS A 72 3.06 -2.32 0.28
C CYS A 72 2.30 -3.08 1.39
N ALA A 73 1.39 -2.39 2.04
CA ALA A 73 0.46 -2.98 2.99
C ALA A 73 -0.95 -2.44 2.74
N ALA A 74 -1.95 -3.25 3.02
CA ALA A 74 -3.35 -2.85 2.94
C ALA A 74 -4.10 -3.30 4.18
N ASP A 75 -5.11 -2.52 4.56
CA ASP A 75 -6.07 -2.87 5.59
C ASP A 75 -7.46 -2.87 4.93
N VAL A 76 -7.99 -4.06 4.68
CA VAL A 76 -9.26 -4.26 3.98
C VAL A 76 -10.36 -4.48 4.99
N ARG A 77 -11.26 -3.51 5.13
CA ARG A 77 -12.35 -3.53 6.11
C ARG A 77 -13.70 -3.20 5.48
N GLY A 78 -14.76 -3.50 6.23
CA GLY A 78 -16.12 -3.19 5.83
C GLY A 78 -16.85 -4.36 5.15
N GLY A 79 -18.12 -4.16 4.86
CA GLY A 79 -19.03 -5.20 4.35
C GLY A 79 -19.00 -5.39 2.85
N GLY A 80 -18.28 -4.54 2.09
CA GLY A 80 -18.23 -4.59 0.63
C GLY A 80 -16.85 -4.25 0.09
N PRO A 81 -15.80 -5.02 0.45
CA PRO A 81 -14.46 -4.76 -0.06
C PRO A 81 -14.43 -5.02 -1.57
N GLY A 82 -14.00 -4.01 -2.31
CA GLY A 82 -13.74 -4.12 -3.74
C GLY A 82 -12.25 -4.04 -3.98
N THR A 83 -11.54 -5.15 -3.84
CA THR A 83 -10.09 -5.20 -3.94
C THR A 83 -9.63 -6.35 -4.82
N ARG A 84 -8.39 -6.24 -5.30
CA ARG A 84 -7.70 -7.26 -6.08
C ARG A 84 -6.30 -7.44 -5.54
N GLU A 85 -5.84 -8.68 -5.44
CA GLU A 85 -4.47 -9.07 -5.10
C GLU A 85 -3.98 -8.55 -3.74
N THR A 86 -4.88 -8.17 -2.83
CA THR A 86 -4.52 -7.68 -1.51
C THR A 86 -3.98 -8.79 -0.60
N ASP A 87 -4.37 -10.04 -0.81
CA ASP A 87 -3.82 -11.18 -0.07
C ASP A 87 -2.33 -11.39 -0.32
N ALA A 88 -1.84 -10.98 -1.50
CA ALA A 88 -0.41 -11.03 -1.83
C ALA A 88 0.45 -10.15 -0.90
N LEU A 89 -0.16 -9.17 -0.22
CA LEU A 89 0.54 -8.24 0.68
C LEU A 89 0.82 -8.82 2.07
N ASN A 90 0.33 -10.00 2.37
CA ASN A 90 0.59 -10.65 3.66
C ASN A 90 2.06 -11.05 3.77
N SER A 91 2.66 -10.79 4.93
CA SER A 91 4.10 -10.93 5.17
C SER A 91 4.64 -12.38 5.07
N TRP A 92 3.74 -13.38 5.11
CA TRP A 92 4.10 -14.79 4.94
C TRP A 92 4.06 -15.27 3.49
N ASN A 93 3.69 -14.42 2.54
CA ASN A 93 3.62 -14.78 1.14
C ASN A 93 4.99 -14.71 0.46
N LEU A 94 5.11 -15.39 -0.67
CA LEU A 94 6.34 -15.46 -1.45
C LEU A 94 6.80 -14.09 -1.97
N VAL A 95 5.86 -13.22 -2.30
CA VAL A 95 6.13 -11.92 -2.91
C VAL A 95 6.08 -10.83 -1.85
N HIS A 96 7.19 -10.13 -1.65
CA HIS A 96 7.33 -9.12 -0.59
C HIS A 96 7.23 -7.67 -1.10
N SER A 97 6.94 -7.48 -2.38
CA SER A 97 6.91 -6.16 -3.00
C SER A 97 5.96 -6.10 -4.18
N VAL A 98 5.42 -4.92 -4.43
CA VAL A 98 4.48 -4.64 -5.52
C VAL A 98 5.15 -3.84 -6.63
N ASP A 99 4.60 -3.92 -7.82
CA ASP A 99 5.08 -3.22 -9.02
C ASP A 99 4.28 -1.96 -9.32
N ALA A 100 3.02 -1.93 -8.89
CA ALA A 100 2.15 -0.74 -8.93
C ALA A 100 1.00 -0.91 -7.93
N VAL A 101 0.26 0.18 -7.67
CA VAL A 101 -1.03 0.17 -6.97
C VAL A 101 -2.05 0.86 -7.87
N VAL A 102 -3.27 0.30 -7.97
CA VAL A 102 -4.34 0.86 -8.79
C VAL A 102 -5.55 1.20 -7.93
N LEU A 103 -6.00 2.45 -8.04
CA LEU A 103 -7.22 2.94 -7.43
C LEU A 103 -8.18 3.35 -8.54
N SER A 104 -9.36 2.74 -8.60
CA SER A 104 -10.29 2.94 -9.72
C SER A 104 -11.71 3.24 -9.25
N GLY A 105 -12.46 3.98 -10.05
CA GLY A 105 -13.91 3.99 -10.01
C GLY A 105 -14.49 2.78 -10.77
N GLY A 106 -15.79 2.80 -11.04
CA GLY A 106 -16.45 1.74 -11.82
C GLY A 106 -16.85 0.51 -11.02
N SER A 107 -16.71 0.53 -9.69
CA SER A 107 -17.04 -0.61 -8.83
C SER A 107 -16.27 -1.87 -9.27
N VAL A 108 -16.89 -3.04 -9.21
CA VAL A 108 -16.27 -4.32 -9.60
C VAL A 108 -15.65 -4.29 -11.01
N TYR A 109 -16.25 -3.55 -11.94
CA TYR A 109 -15.71 -3.42 -13.30
C TYR A 109 -14.38 -2.67 -13.34
N GLY A 110 -14.16 -1.74 -12.40
CA GLY A 110 -12.92 -1.00 -12.27
C GLY A 110 -11.71 -1.85 -11.87
N LEU A 111 -11.92 -3.05 -11.33
CA LEU A 111 -10.82 -3.98 -11.03
C LEU A 111 -10.05 -4.39 -12.30
N ALA A 112 -10.72 -4.38 -13.47
CA ALA A 112 -10.08 -4.68 -14.75
C ALA A 112 -9.04 -3.63 -15.17
N SER A 113 -9.05 -2.43 -14.58
CA SER A 113 -8.04 -1.42 -14.88
C SER A 113 -6.61 -1.88 -14.52
N ALA A 114 -6.48 -2.75 -13.52
CA ALA A 114 -5.20 -3.36 -13.16
C ALA A 114 -4.66 -4.30 -14.25
N ASP A 115 -5.51 -4.88 -15.13
CA ASP A 115 -5.06 -5.73 -16.24
C ASP A 115 -4.31 -4.90 -17.30
N GLY A 116 -4.77 -3.66 -17.55
CA GLY A 116 -4.06 -2.73 -18.43
C GLY A 116 -2.68 -2.39 -17.88
N VAL A 117 -2.58 -2.15 -16.58
CA VAL A 117 -1.29 -1.89 -15.89
C VAL A 117 -0.39 -3.12 -15.93
N ALA A 118 -0.95 -4.33 -15.69
CA ALA A 118 -0.20 -5.58 -15.77
C ALA A 118 0.39 -5.80 -17.16
N THR A 119 -0.41 -5.56 -18.20
CA THR A 119 0.03 -5.68 -19.60
C THR A 119 1.17 -4.69 -19.90
N TRP A 120 1.03 -3.45 -19.46
CA TRP A 120 2.06 -2.44 -19.67
C TRP A 120 3.36 -2.80 -18.93
N LEU A 121 3.28 -3.18 -17.66
CA LEU A 121 4.45 -3.57 -16.86
C LEU A 121 5.14 -4.80 -17.45
N GLY A 122 4.37 -5.81 -17.85
CA GLY A 122 4.91 -7.01 -18.50
C GLY A 122 5.66 -6.70 -19.79
N ALA A 123 5.12 -5.81 -20.64
CA ALA A 123 5.77 -5.33 -21.86
C ALA A 123 7.09 -4.58 -21.58
N HIS A 124 7.23 -4.00 -20.38
CA HIS A 124 8.45 -3.34 -19.93
C HIS A 124 9.34 -4.24 -19.06
N ASN A 125 9.06 -5.55 -19.03
CA ASN A 125 9.79 -6.54 -18.23
C ASN A 125 9.87 -6.16 -16.73
N ARG A 126 8.79 -5.59 -16.20
CA ARG A 126 8.64 -5.21 -14.78
C ARG A 126 7.66 -6.17 -14.11
N GLY A 127 8.12 -6.83 -13.05
CA GLY A 127 7.31 -7.80 -12.30
C GLY A 127 8.18 -8.79 -11.54
N PHE A 128 7.52 -9.71 -10.85
CA PHE A 128 8.15 -10.79 -10.14
C PHE A 128 8.51 -11.92 -11.12
N ALA A 129 9.76 -12.36 -11.09
CA ALA A 129 10.22 -13.52 -11.85
C ALA A 129 10.32 -14.72 -10.91
N MET A 130 9.31 -15.59 -10.91
CA MET A 130 9.35 -16.82 -10.11
C MET A 130 10.41 -17.81 -10.63
N LEU A 131 10.50 -17.93 -11.94
CA LEU A 131 11.49 -18.75 -12.63
C LEU A 131 12.22 -17.85 -13.63
N PRO A 132 13.35 -17.26 -13.25
CA PRO A 132 14.12 -16.40 -14.16
C PRO A 132 14.76 -17.26 -15.25
N SER A 133 14.06 -17.45 -16.36
CA SER A 133 14.50 -18.22 -17.53
C SER A 133 14.20 -17.45 -18.80
N PRO A 134 15.03 -17.59 -19.85
CA PRO A 134 14.75 -16.97 -21.14
C PRO A 134 13.37 -17.37 -21.69
N GLY A 135 12.60 -16.37 -22.12
CA GLY A 135 11.25 -16.57 -22.67
C GLY A 135 10.13 -16.74 -21.65
N VAL A 136 10.43 -16.77 -20.35
CA VAL A 136 9.40 -16.75 -19.30
C VAL A 136 9.08 -15.28 -18.94
N PRO A 137 7.82 -14.83 -19.13
CA PRO A 137 7.46 -13.47 -18.79
C PRO A 137 7.45 -13.25 -17.27
N VAL A 138 7.69 -12.02 -16.85
CA VAL A 138 7.51 -11.60 -15.46
C VAL A 138 6.04 -11.50 -15.10
N SER A 139 5.72 -11.61 -13.82
CA SER A 139 4.37 -11.50 -13.25
C SER A 139 4.29 -10.23 -12.42
N PRO A 140 3.73 -9.12 -12.92
CA PRO A 140 3.55 -7.91 -12.15
C PRO A 140 2.58 -8.12 -10.98
N VAL A 141 2.91 -7.60 -9.82
CA VAL A 141 2.08 -7.65 -8.61
C VAL A 141 1.43 -6.29 -8.41
N ILE A 142 0.10 -6.23 -8.55
CA ILE A 142 -0.64 -4.97 -8.66
C ILE A 142 -1.89 -5.01 -7.78
N PRO A 143 -1.77 -4.77 -6.48
CA PRO A 143 -2.95 -4.62 -5.65
C PRO A 143 -3.81 -3.45 -6.13
N ALA A 144 -5.12 -3.66 -6.11
CA ALA A 144 -6.08 -2.67 -6.55
C ALA A 144 -7.24 -2.54 -5.57
N ALA A 145 -7.82 -1.34 -5.53
CA ALA A 145 -9.05 -1.05 -4.82
C ALA A 145 -9.97 -0.17 -5.66
N ILE A 146 -11.28 -0.32 -5.44
CA ILE A 146 -12.29 0.42 -6.22
C ILE A 146 -13.20 1.28 -5.34
N LEU A 147 -13.82 2.26 -6.00
CA LEU A 147 -14.93 3.02 -5.47
C LEU A 147 -16.23 2.62 -6.16
N TYR A 148 -17.32 2.55 -5.39
CA TYR A 148 -18.65 2.38 -5.93
C TYR A 148 -19.20 3.75 -6.38
N ASP A 149 -19.09 4.03 -7.67
CA ASP A 149 -19.61 5.26 -8.29
C ASP A 149 -20.69 5.02 -9.34
N LEU A 150 -21.17 3.77 -9.50
CA LEU A 150 -22.16 3.40 -10.52
C LEU A 150 -23.46 4.16 -10.39
N ALA A 151 -23.92 4.44 -9.15
CA ALA A 151 -25.11 5.20 -8.88
C ALA A 151 -24.91 6.73 -8.94
N LYS A 152 -23.69 7.19 -9.24
CA LYS A 152 -23.38 8.60 -9.37
C LYS A 152 -23.70 9.11 -10.78
N HIS A 153 -23.77 10.43 -10.93
CA HIS A 153 -24.01 11.06 -12.23
C HIS A 153 -23.00 10.60 -13.29
N GLY A 154 -23.40 10.69 -14.56
CA GLY A 154 -22.59 10.31 -15.71
C GLY A 154 -23.21 9.16 -16.50
N ASN A 155 -22.76 8.99 -17.74
CA ASN A 155 -23.17 7.87 -18.59
C ASN A 155 -22.32 6.63 -18.23
N LYS A 156 -22.93 5.64 -17.63
CA LYS A 156 -22.26 4.41 -17.20
C LYS A 156 -22.26 3.28 -18.25
N ASN A 157 -22.68 3.56 -19.48
CA ASN A 157 -22.64 2.59 -20.59
C ASN A 157 -21.27 2.55 -21.28
N TRP A 158 -20.20 2.43 -20.53
CA TRP A 158 -18.83 2.51 -21.07
C TRP A 158 -18.18 1.16 -21.38
N GLY A 159 -18.94 0.16 -21.69
CA GLY A 159 -18.35 -1.12 -22.05
C GLY A 159 -18.82 -2.30 -21.22
N LEU A 160 -19.97 -2.18 -20.61
CA LEU A 160 -20.66 -3.32 -20.00
C LEU A 160 -21.23 -4.28 -21.05
N ASN A 161 -21.26 -3.87 -22.31
CA ASN A 161 -21.57 -4.74 -23.41
C ASN A 161 -20.27 -5.34 -23.92
N PRO A 162 -20.06 -6.66 -23.80
CA PRO A 162 -18.96 -7.31 -24.51
C PRO A 162 -19.18 -7.06 -26.01
N SER A 163 -18.26 -6.34 -26.60
CA SER A 163 -18.15 -6.18 -28.05
C SER A 163 -17.64 -7.47 -28.68
#